data_51164a7c97ffd84a464d0919318a6907
#
_entry.id   51164a7c97ffd84a464d0919318a6907
#
_cell.length_a   1.000
_cell.length_b   1.000
_cell.length_c   1.000
_cell.angle_alpha   90.00
_cell.angle_beta   90.00
_cell.angle_gamma   90.00
#
_symmetry.space_group_name_H-M   'P 1'
#
loop_
_entity.id
_entity.type
_entity.pdbx_description
1 polymer ?
#
loop_
_entity_poly.entity_id
_entity_poly.type
_entity_poly.pdbx_seq_one_letter_code
_entity_poly.pdbx_strand_id
1 'polypeptide(L)'
;STRVRSSAASDVYKRQVVGFGKLIAWGEKCLNAGRARVWKGGMMSVALIVGVYFFTFLFFKVIGEYSIILTALIQTLLIFCCLAGTTLIREVRMVFEAVDRSLDEGRKQVARIVGRDTSALSAQEVRTAALETLAENLSDGVIAPLFWYAVLGVPGMMAYKMVNTLDSMIGYRNERYRQFGCIAARIDDVANYIPA
;
A
#
# COMPACT_ATOMS: atom_id res chain seq x y z
N SER A 1 6.83 0.90 -28.06
CA SER A 1 5.98 1.52 -27.03
C SER A 1 4.83 0.58 -26.70
N THR A 2 5.08 -0.42 -25.85
CA THR A 2 4.06 -1.36 -25.39
C THR A 2 3.37 -0.75 -24.16
N ARG A 3 2.29 -0.01 -24.39
CA ARG A 3 1.33 0.33 -23.35
C ARG A 3 0.73 -0.96 -22.83
N VAL A 4 1.17 -1.39 -21.65
CA VAL A 4 0.53 -2.48 -20.91
C VAL A 4 -0.91 -2.05 -20.63
N ARG A 5 -1.89 -2.71 -21.26
CA ARG A 5 -3.30 -2.60 -20.90
C ARG A 5 -3.42 -3.00 -19.43
N SER A 6 -3.65 -2.03 -18.55
CA SER A 6 -3.96 -2.32 -17.16
C SER A 6 -5.30 -3.04 -17.14
N SER A 7 -5.38 -4.15 -16.42
CA SER A 7 -6.66 -4.84 -16.24
C SER A 7 -7.60 -3.94 -15.42
N ALA A 8 -8.91 -4.08 -15.60
CA ALA A 8 -9.92 -3.29 -14.88
C ALA A 8 -9.71 -3.32 -13.34
N ALA A 9 -9.24 -4.44 -12.80
CA ALA A 9 -8.88 -4.58 -11.38
C ALA A 9 -7.71 -3.68 -10.97
N SER A 10 -6.67 -3.55 -11.82
CA SER A 10 -5.55 -2.61 -11.60
C SER A 10 -6.02 -1.15 -11.60
N ASP A 11 -7.02 -0.81 -12.40
CA ASP A 11 -7.56 0.55 -12.45
C ASP A 11 -8.43 0.87 -11.23
N VAL A 12 -9.20 -0.07 -10.72
CA VAL A 12 -9.98 0.08 -9.48
C VAL A 12 -9.05 0.21 -8.27
N TYR A 13 -8.00 -0.62 -8.17
CA TYR A 13 -6.97 -0.51 -7.14
C TYR A 13 -6.30 0.87 -7.15
N LYS A 14 -5.85 1.33 -8.33
CA LYS A 14 -5.27 2.67 -8.48
C LYS A 14 -6.24 3.78 -8.05
N ARG A 15 -7.54 3.64 -8.32
CA ARG A 15 -8.55 4.64 -7.92
C ARG A 15 -8.76 4.69 -6.41
N GLN A 16 -8.74 3.56 -5.69
CA GLN A 16 -8.83 3.54 -4.22
C GLN A 16 -7.62 4.20 -3.58
N VAL A 17 -6.41 3.83 -4.01
CA VAL A 17 -5.16 4.44 -3.54
C VAL A 17 -5.12 5.94 -3.86
N VAL A 18 -5.62 6.36 -5.03
CA VAL A 18 -5.75 7.79 -5.40
C VAL A 18 -6.73 8.51 -4.49
N GLY A 19 -7.84 7.89 -4.08
CA GLY A 19 -8.80 8.48 -3.15
C GLY A 19 -8.18 8.74 -1.77
N PHE A 20 -7.54 7.72 -1.19
CA PHE A 20 -6.79 7.85 0.07
C PHE A 20 -5.65 8.86 -0.06
N GLY A 21 -4.89 8.78 -1.15
CA GLY A 21 -3.81 9.71 -1.44
C GLY A 21 -4.24 11.18 -1.48
N LYS A 22 -5.39 11.48 -2.09
CA LYS A 22 -5.94 12.84 -2.12
C LYS A 22 -6.33 13.34 -0.73
N LEU A 23 -6.94 12.50 0.10
CA LEU A 23 -7.30 12.85 1.48
C LEU A 23 -6.05 13.12 2.32
N ILE A 24 -5.04 12.26 2.22
CA ILE A 24 -3.77 12.42 2.93
C ILE A 24 -3.05 13.69 2.48
N ALA A 25 -2.94 13.93 1.16
CA ALA A 25 -2.30 15.11 0.60
C ALA A 25 -3.01 16.41 1.00
N TRP A 26 -4.35 16.40 1.03
CA TRP A 26 -5.13 17.53 1.50
C TRP A 26 -4.89 17.81 3.00
N GLY A 27 -4.96 16.76 3.84
CA GLY A 27 -4.69 16.89 5.27
C GLY A 27 -3.26 17.31 5.57
N GLU A 28 -2.28 16.77 4.84
CA GLU A 28 -0.87 17.16 4.93
C GLU A 28 -0.69 18.65 4.60
N LYS A 29 -1.28 19.11 3.51
CA LYS A 29 -1.20 20.53 3.10
C LYS A 29 -1.79 21.46 4.15
N CYS A 30 -2.86 21.06 4.84
CA CYS A 30 -3.51 21.86 5.87
C CYS A 30 -2.79 21.84 7.22
N LEU A 31 -2.21 20.70 7.60
CA LEU A 31 -1.76 20.44 8.97
C LEU A 31 -0.23 20.41 9.12
N ASN A 32 0.53 20.14 8.05
CA ASN A 32 1.99 20.02 8.11
C ASN A 32 2.69 21.41 8.09
N ALA A 33 2.25 22.31 8.97
CA ALA A 33 2.83 23.62 9.13
C ALA A 33 2.89 24.06 10.61
N GLY A 34 3.85 24.92 10.94
CA GLY A 34 4.00 25.52 12.27
C GLY A 34 4.49 24.56 13.35
N ARG A 35 4.05 24.78 14.60
CA ARG A 35 4.43 23.97 15.78
C ARG A 35 3.57 22.70 15.91
N ALA A 36 4.04 21.72 16.67
CA ALA A 36 3.34 20.46 17.00
C ALA A 36 3.02 19.57 15.79
N ARG A 37 3.89 19.49 14.77
CA ARG A 37 3.70 18.67 13.57
C ARG A 37 3.48 17.19 13.88
N VAL A 38 4.15 16.65 14.90
CA VAL A 38 3.99 15.25 15.34
C VAL A 38 2.55 14.97 15.77
N TRP A 39 1.98 15.81 16.63
CA TRP A 39 0.61 15.66 17.10
C TRP A 39 -0.42 15.84 15.99
N LYS A 40 -0.25 16.86 15.15
CA LYS A 40 -1.14 17.10 14.01
C LYS A 40 -1.15 15.95 13.02
N GLY A 41 0.04 15.41 12.68
CA GLY A 41 0.16 14.24 11.81
C GLY A 41 -0.42 12.98 12.43
N GLY A 42 -0.18 12.77 13.74
CA GLY A 42 -0.77 11.65 14.48
C GLY A 42 -2.29 11.70 14.55
N MET A 43 -2.87 12.85 14.89
CA MET A 43 -4.33 13.04 14.93
C MET A 43 -4.95 12.82 13.54
N MET A 44 -4.32 13.36 12.49
CA MET A 44 -4.77 13.13 11.11
C MET A 44 -4.74 11.65 10.76
N SER A 45 -3.63 10.95 11.05
CA SER A 45 -3.49 9.53 10.74
C SER A 45 -4.55 8.69 11.46
N VAL A 46 -4.71 8.89 12.76
CA VAL A 46 -5.74 8.18 13.54
C VAL A 46 -7.15 8.50 13.04
N ALA A 47 -7.45 9.77 12.77
CA ALA A 47 -8.76 10.19 12.27
C ALA A 47 -9.08 9.55 10.90
N LEU A 48 -8.11 9.45 9.99
CA LEU A 48 -8.29 8.82 8.68
C LEU A 48 -8.47 7.30 8.80
N ILE A 49 -7.68 6.63 9.62
CA ILE A 49 -7.77 5.18 9.84
C ILE A 49 -9.13 4.82 10.45
N VAL A 50 -9.49 5.49 11.54
CA VAL A 50 -10.76 5.28 12.24
C VAL A 50 -11.95 5.67 11.36
N GLY A 51 -11.84 6.78 10.63
CA GLY A 51 -12.86 7.23 9.69
C GLY A 51 -13.13 6.22 8.57
N VAL A 52 -12.08 5.66 7.96
CA VAL A 52 -12.21 4.61 6.94
C VAL A 52 -12.84 3.34 7.52
N TYR A 53 -12.42 2.92 8.71
CA TYR A 53 -13.00 1.76 9.38
C TYR A 53 -14.50 1.93 9.60
N PHE A 54 -14.91 3.02 10.28
CA PHE A 54 -16.32 3.25 10.59
C PHE A 54 -17.17 3.53 9.34
N PHE A 55 -16.64 4.26 8.37
CA PHE A 55 -17.33 4.48 7.09
C PHE A 55 -17.61 3.15 6.39
N THR A 56 -16.60 2.28 6.28
CA THR A 56 -16.76 0.97 5.65
C THR A 56 -17.71 0.08 6.46
N PHE A 57 -17.61 0.09 7.78
CA PHE A 57 -18.49 -0.67 8.66
C PHE A 57 -19.96 -0.25 8.49
N LEU A 58 -20.25 1.05 8.56
CA LEU A 58 -21.61 1.57 8.40
C LEU A 58 -22.13 1.33 6.98
N PHE A 59 -21.32 1.50 5.98
CA PHE A 59 -21.67 1.22 4.59
C PHE A 59 -22.15 -0.22 4.41
N PHE A 60 -21.41 -1.21 4.92
CA PHE A 60 -21.80 -2.61 4.81
C PHE A 60 -22.96 -2.98 5.73
N LYS A 61 -23.11 -2.32 6.89
CA LYS A 61 -24.27 -2.48 7.73
C LYS A 61 -25.55 -2.05 6.99
N VAL A 62 -25.56 -0.86 6.40
CA VAL A 62 -26.71 -0.33 5.66
C VAL A 62 -27.03 -1.20 4.44
N ILE A 63 -26.05 -1.54 3.61
CA ILE A 63 -26.30 -2.37 2.41
C ILE A 63 -26.77 -3.77 2.81
N GLY A 64 -26.27 -4.32 3.92
CA GLY A 64 -26.67 -5.63 4.41
C GLY A 64 -28.15 -5.72 4.77
N GLU A 65 -28.75 -4.62 5.19
CA GLU A 65 -30.20 -4.53 5.46
C GLU A 65 -31.04 -4.60 4.19
N TYR A 66 -30.48 -4.19 3.02
CA TYR A 66 -31.21 -4.24 1.73
C TYR A 66 -31.00 -5.54 0.97
N SER A 67 -29.77 -6.05 0.92
CA SER A 67 -29.44 -7.26 0.16
C SER A 67 -28.13 -7.91 0.60
N ILE A 68 -28.23 -9.12 1.11
CA ILE A 68 -27.06 -9.92 1.48
C ILE A 68 -26.21 -10.29 0.26
N ILE A 69 -26.85 -10.54 -0.89
CA ILE A 69 -26.17 -10.89 -2.13
C ILE A 69 -25.33 -9.72 -2.63
N LEU A 70 -25.91 -8.51 -2.64
CA LEU A 70 -25.20 -7.30 -3.06
C LEU A 70 -24.01 -7.01 -2.13
N THR A 71 -24.23 -7.18 -0.83
CA THR A 71 -23.16 -7.04 0.18
C THR A 71 -22.01 -7.99 -0.11
N ALA A 72 -22.29 -9.27 -0.33
CA ALA A 72 -21.28 -10.28 -0.62
C ALA A 72 -20.51 -9.98 -1.92
N LEU A 73 -21.20 -9.54 -2.96
CA LEU A 73 -20.57 -9.17 -4.24
C LEU A 73 -19.61 -7.98 -4.08
N ILE A 74 -20.05 -6.92 -3.37
CA ILE A 74 -19.22 -5.73 -3.14
C ILE A 74 -18.02 -6.09 -2.25
N GLN A 75 -18.20 -6.87 -1.19
CA GLN A 75 -17.12 -7.32 -0.33
C GLN A 75 -16.09 -8.13 -1.12
N THR A 76 -16.53 -9.10 -1.92
CA THR A 76 -15.64 -9.92 -2.75
C THR A 76 -14.84 -9.05 -3.72
N LEU A 77 -15.49 -8.08 -4.37
CA LEU A 77 -14.81 -7.16 -5.27
C LEU A 77 -13.77 -6.30 -4.53
N LEU A 78 -14.10 -5.79 -3.35
CA LEU A 78 -13.16 -4.99 -2.55
C LEU A 78 -11.97 -5.83 -2.08
N ILE A 79 -12.18 -7.06 -1.61
CA ILE A 79 -11.11 -7.98 -1.22
C ILE A 79 -10.19 -8.22 -2.43
N PHE A 80 -10.76 -8.57 -3.59
CA PHE A 80 -10.00 -8.79 -4.81
C PHE A 80 -9.18 -7.55 -5.21
N CYS A 81 -9.78 -6.35 -5.12
CA CYS A 81 -9.08 -5.10 -5.42
C CYS A 81 -8.01 -4.72 -4.39
N CYS A 82 -8.15 -5.13 -3.13
CA CYS A 82 -7.16 -4.85 -2.08
C CYS A 82 -5.91 -5.74 -2.20
N LEU A 83 -6.02 -6.91 -2.84
CA LEU A 83 -4.91 -7.86 -2.99
C LEU A 83 -4.08 -7.52 -4.25
N ALA A 84 -2.89 -6.97 -4.05
CA ALA A 84 -2.04 -6.45 -5.12
C ALA A 84 -1.05 -7.49 -5.73
N GLY A 85 -1.19 -8.78 -5.40
CA GLY A 85 -0.17 -9.81 -5.65
C GLY A 85 0.23 -10.04 -7.13
N THR A 86 -0.71 -9.97 -8.06
CA THR A 86 -0.45 -10.35 -9.48
C THR A 86 0.49 -9.40 -10.21
N THR A 87 0.40 -8.10 -9.95
CA THR A 87 1.25 -7.09 -10.60
C THR A 87 2.70 -7.23 -10.15
N LEU A 88 2.90 -7.52 -8.87
CA LEU A 88 4.21 -7.64 -8.24
C LEU A 88 4.98 -8.88 -8.74
N ILE A 89 4.33 -10.04 -8.79
CA ILE A 89 4.92 -11.27 -9.34
C ILE A 89 5.39 -11.04 -10.77
N ARG A 90 4.61 -10.31 -11.57
CA ARG A 90 4.97 -9.97 -12.95
C ARG A 90 6.21 -9.07 -13.02
N GLU A 91 6.30 -8.04 -12.17
CA GLU A 91 7.46 -7.13 -12.14
C GLU A 91 8.74 -7.88 -11.76
N VAL A 92 8.69 -8.73 -10.73
CA VAL A 92 9.84 -9.55 -10.33
C VAL A 92 10.25 -10.52 -11.43
N ARG A 93 9.30 -11.20 -12.07
CA ARG A 93 9.59 -12.06 -13.22
C ARG A 93 10.32 -11.32 -14.34
N MET A 94 9.88 -10.08 -14.66
CA MET A 94 10.56 -9.24 -15.66
C MET A 94 12.00 -8.90 -15.27
N VAL A 95 12.31 -8.76 -13.95
CA VAL A 95 13.70 -8.57 -13.49
C VAL A 95 14.54 -9.80 -13.77
N PHE A 96 14.05 -11.00 -13.45
CA PHE A 96 14.78 -12.25 -13.71
C PHE A 96 15.04 -12.44 -15.22
N GLU A 97 14.01 -12.27 -16.03
CA GLU A 97 14.14 -12.36 -17.51
C GLU A 97 15.11 -11.29 -18.08
N ALA A 98 15.18 -10.11 -17.48
CA ALA A 98 16.12 -9.07 -17.88
C ALA A 98 17.56 -9.41 -17.48
N VAL A 99 17.79 -9.95 -16.28
CA VAL A 99 19.12 -10.41 -15.82
C VAL A 99 19.66 -11.54 -16.70
N ASP A 100 18.78 -12.45 -17.13
CA ASP A 100 19.18 -13.56 -18.01
C ASP A 100 19.58 -13.09 -19.41
N ARG A 101 19.07 -11.93 -19.88
CA ARG A 101 19.50 -11.30 -21.13
C ARG A 101 20.79 -10.52 -21.00
N SER A 102 20.88 -9.63 -20.02
CA SER A 102 22.09 -8.91 -19.67
C SER A 102 22.03 -8.31 -18.27
N LEU A 103 23.19 -8.18 -17.61
CA LEU A 103 23.30 -7.57 -16.28
C LEU A 103 22.80 -6.12 -16.28
N ASP A 104 23.10 -5.35 -17.32
CA ASP A 104 22.69 -3.95 -17.41
C ASP A 104 21.19 -3.78 -17.59
N GLU A 105 20.53 -4.67 -18.34
CA GLU A 105 19.06 -4.70 -18.41
C GLU A 105 18.45 -5.08 -17.07
N GLY A 106 19.02 -6.06 -16.38
CA GLY A 106 18.60 -6.45 -15.02
C GLY A 106 18.69 -5.31 -14.02
N ARG A 107 19.81 -4.59 -14.00
CA ARG A 107 20.00 -3.39 -13.16
C ARG A 107 18.96 -2.30 -13.45
N LYS A 108 18.68 -2.02 -14.72
CA LYS A 108 17.66 -1.04 -15.13
C LYS A 108 16.25 -1.48 -14.72
N GLN A 109 15.96 -2.77 -14.85
CA GLN A 109 14.63 -3.29 -14.50
C GLN A 109 14.40 -3.30 -12.98
N VAL A 110 15.40 -3.75 -12.18
CA VAL A 110 15.29 -3.75 -10.72
C VAL A 110 15.23 -2.33 -10.13
N ALA A 111 15.92 -1.36 -10.73
CA ALA A 111 15.85 0.06 -10.32
C ALA A 111 14.44 0.65 -10.36
N ARG A 112 13.50 0.02 -11.10
CA ARG A 112 12.10 0.46 -11.16
C ARG A 112 11.27 0.05 -9.94
N ILE A 113 11.74 -0.94 -9.18
CA ILE A 113 11.00 -1.53 -8.05
C ILE A 113 11.73 -1.39 -6.73
N VAL A 114 13.03 -1.05 -6.73
CA VAL A 114 13.80 -0.78 -5.50
C VAL A 114 14.16 0.70 -5.40
N GLY A 115 14.18 1.22 -4.18
CA GLY A 115 14.48 2.64 -3.90
C GLY A 115 15.96 2.95 -3.69
N ARG A 116 16.90 2.04 -4.08
CA ARG A 116 18.34 2.18 -3.89
C ARG A 116 19.10 2.19 -5.22
N ASP A 117 20.34 2.68 -5.20
CA ASP A 117 21.23 2.60 -6.37
C ASP A 117 21.52 1.13 -6.74
N THR A 118 21.33 0.80 -8.01
CA THR A 118 21.48 -0.55 -8.55
C THR A 118 22.66 -0.68 -9.53
N SER A 119 23.40 0.40 -9.78
CA SER A 119 24.43 0.48 -10.81
C SER A 119 25.61 -0.46 -10.57
N ALA A 120 25.94 -0.74 -9.30
CA ALA A 120 27.06 -1.58 -8.89
C ALA A 120 26.67 -3.04 -8.57
N LEU A 121 25.38 -3.40 -8.61
CA LEU A 121 24.91 -4.72 -8.19
C LEU A 121 25.35 -5.81 -9.19
N SER A 122 25.83 -6.93 -8.67
CA SER A 122 26.03 -8.18 -9.42
C SER A 122 24.70 -8.81 -9.84
N ALA A 123 24.73 -9.78 -10.75
CA ALA A 123 23.51 -10.49 -11.17
C ALA A 123 22.76 -11.15 -10.00
N GLN A 124 23.50 -11.71 -9.04
CA GLN A 124 22.92 -12.32 -7.85
C GLN A 124 22.27 -11.26 -6.94
N GLU A 125 22.94 -10.14 -6.72
CA GLU A 125 22.40 -9.05 -5.89
C GLU A 125 21.16 -8.41 -6.52
N VAL A 126 21.09 -8.30 -7.86
CA VAL A 126 19.88 -7.86 -8.56
C VAL A 126 18.70 -8.82 -8.32
N ARG A 127 18.93 -10.13 -8.40
CA ARG A 127 17.90 -11.14 -8.10
C ARG A 127 17.48 -11.11 -6.63
N THR A 128 18.44 -11.00 -5.72
CA THR A 128 18.16 -10.88 -4.28
C THR A 128 17.34 -9.64 -3.97
N ALA A 129 17.72 -8.47 -4.51
CA ALA A 129 16.97 -7.22 -4.34
C ALA A 129 15.53 -7.32 -4.87
N ALA A 130 15.32 -8.01 -5.99
CA ALA A 130 13.98 -8.25 -6.52
C ALA A 130 13.15 -9.16 -5.61
N LEU A 131 13.75 -10.21 -5.02
CA LEU A 131 13.07 -11.10 -4.08
C LEU A 131 12.77 -10.43 -2.73
N GLU A 132 13.69 -9.62 -2.21
CA GLU A 132 13.48 -8.80 -1.01
C GLU A 132 12.26 -7.88 -1.19
N THR A 133 12.22 -7.16 -2.32
CA THR A 133 11.08 -6.29 -2.66
C THR A 133 9.79 -7.09 -2.85
N LEU A 134 9.87 -8.30 -3.42
CA LEU A 134 8.70 -9.18 -3.53
C LEU A 134 8.18 -9.59 -2.16
N ALA A 135 9.07 -10.00 -1.26
CA ALA A 135 8.68 -10.45 0.09
C ALA A 135 8.03 -9.30 0.89
N GLU A 136 8.65 -8.11 0.88
CA GLU A 136 8.12 -6.90 1.52
C GLU A 136 6.73 -6.53 0.99
N ASN A 137 6.60 -6.41 -0.32
CA ASN A 137 5.32 -6.04 -0.93
C ASN A 137 4.27 -7.15 -0.84
N LEU A 138 4.66 -8.43 -0.75
CA LEU A 138 3.72 -9.54 -0.52
C LEU A 138 3.18 -9.49 0.91
N SER A 139 4.04 -9.16 1.88
CA SER A 139 3.61 -8.92 3.26
C SER A 139 2.56 -7.80 3.30
N ASP A 140 2.89 -6.62 2.80
CA ASP A 140 2.05 -5.41 2.88
C ASP A 140 0.84 -5.43 1.93
N GLY A 141 0.99 -6.11 0.80
CA GLY A 141 -0.02 -6.15 -0.26
C GLY A 141 -0.99 -7.31 -0.20
N VAL A 142 -0.67 -8.39 0.53
CA VAL A 142 -1.48 -9.61 0.57
C VAL A 142 -1.64 -10.14 2.00
N ILE A 143 -0.54 -10.42 2.71
CA ILE A 143 -0.60 -11.12 4.00
C ILE A 143 -1.25 -10.23 5.06
N ALA A 144 -0.76 -9.02 5.25
CA ALA A 144 -1.30 -8.12 6.25
C ALA A 144 -2.75 -7.69 5.97
N PRO A 145 -3.16 -7.34 4.72
CA PRO A 145 -4.57 -7.13 4.41
C PRO A 145 -5.47 -8.33 4.74
N LEU A 146 -5.02 -9.56 4.44
CA LEU A 146 -5.78 -10.78 4.75
C LEU A 146 -5.84 -11.04 6.26
N PHE A 147 -4.77 -10.79 7.00
CA PHE A 147 -4.75 -10.88 8.46
C PHE A 147 -5.80 -9.93 9.06
N TRP A 148 -5.78 -8.66 8.69
CA TRP A 148 -6.73 -7.68 9.19
C TRP A 148 -8.17 -7.93 8.72
N TYR A 149 -8.34 -8.55 7.54
CA TYR A 149 -9.63 -9.08 7.11
C TYR A 149 -10.12 -10.22 8.01
N ALA A 150 -9.25 -11.16 8.37
CA ALA A 150 -9.60 -12.28 9.24
C ALA A 150 -10.01 -11.82 10.66
N VAL A 151 -9.37 -10.75 11.18
CA VAL A 151 -9.62 -10.23 12.53
C VAL A 151 -10.83 -9.29 12.58
N LEU A 152 -10.98 -8.38 11.63
CA LEU A 152 -11.93 -7.26 11.66
C LEU A 152 -12.81 -7.18 10.40
N GLY A 153 -12.78 -8.17 9.51
CA GLY A 153 -13.52 -8.17 8.26
C GLY A 153 -13.04 -7.11 7.25
N VAL A 154 -13.89 -6.81 6.27
CA VAL A 154 -13.58 -5.79 5.24
C VAL A 154 -13.26 -4.42 5.81
N PRO A 155 -13.93 -3.91 6.87
CA PRO A 155 -13.55 -2.65 7.50
C PRO A 155 -12.10 -2.65 8.02
N GLY A 156 -11.65 -3.75 8.63
CA GLY A 156 -10.26 -3.89 9.09
C GLY A 156 -9.25 -3.89 7.97
N MET A 157 -9.53 -4.62 6.89
CA MET A 157 -8.70 -4.61 5.68
C MET A 157 -8.58 -3.20 5.07
N MET A 158 -9.67 -2.45 4.99
CA MET A 158 -9.69 -1.08 4.46
C MET A 158 -8.93 -0.11 5.37
N ALA A 159 -9.07 -0.25 6.68
CA ALA A 159 -8.32 0.53 7.66
C ALA A 159 -6.80 0.26 7.55
N TYR A 160 -6.41 -1.01 7.42
CA TYR A 160 -5.01 -1.38 7.16
C TYR A 160 -4.48 -0.77 5.84
N LYS A 161 -5.29 -0.78 4.77
CA LYS A 161 -4.91 -0.12 3.51
C LYS A 161 -4.69 1.39 3.68
N MET A 162 -5.45 2.05 4.56
CA MET A 162 -5.22 3.46 4.91
C MET A 162 -3.90 3.61 5.69
N VAL A 163 -3.59 2.71 6.64
CA VAL A 163 -2.31 2.70 7.38
C VAL A 163 -1.13 2.62 6.40
N ASN A 164 -1.11 1.60 5.56
CA ASN A 164 -0.05 1.38 4.57
C ASN A 164 0.08 2.54 3.56
N THR A 165 -1.04 3.17 3.16
CA THR A 165 -1.02 4.35 2.29
C THR A 165 -0.46 5.59 3.01
N LEU A 166 -0.77 5.78 4.29
CA LEU A 166 -0.21 6.85 5.11
C LEU A 166 1.31 6.71 5.23
N ASP A 167 1.81 5.51 5.57
CA ASP A 167 3.25 5.27 5.63
C ASP A 167 3.93 5.54 4.29
N SER A 168 3.39 4.99 3.20
CA SER A 168 3.92 5.18 1.85
C SER A 168 3.93 6.65 1.39
N MET A 169 3.09 7.53 1.93
CA MET A 169 3.00 8.92 1.51
C MET A 169 3.73 9.89 2.43
N ILE A 170 3.66 9.68 3.74
CA ILE A 170 4.18 10.61 4.75
C ILE A 170 5.15 9.97 5.76
N GLY A 171 5.36 8.64 5.73
CA GLY A 171 6.27 7.92 6.65
C GLY A 171 7.75 8.15 6.39
N TYR A 172 8.13 8.88 5.32
CA TYR A 172 9.52 9.13 4.97
C TYR A 172 10.27 9.96 6.01
N ARG A 173 11.55 9.59 6.27
CA ARG A 173 12.44 10.30 7.22
C ARG A 173 13.14 11.53 6.62
N ASN A 174 12.54 12.20 5.64
CA ASN A 174 13.04 13.47 5.11
C ASN A 174 12.62 14.66 5.99
N GLU A 175 13.18 15.84 5.76
CA GLU A 175 12.90 17.06 6.55
C GLU A 175 11.41 17.43 6.59
N ARG A 176 10.69 17.17 5.50
CA ARG A 176 9.26 17.49 5.38
C ARG A 176 8.39 16.58 6.28
N TYR A 177 8.67 15.29 6.34
CA TYR A 177 7.80 14.28 6.96
C TYR A 177 8.33 13.70 8.26
N ARG A 178 9.63 13.90 8.58
CA ARG A 178 10.27 13.34 9.78
C ARG A 178 9.48 13.55 11.07
N GLN A 179 8.85 14.72 11.23
CA GLN A 179 7.99 15.00 12.39
C GLN A 179 6.54 14.63 12.12
N PHE A 180 6.00 15.02 10.97
CA PHE A 180 4.59 14.88 10.65
C PHE A 180 4.18 13.40 10.46
N GLY A 181 4.97 12.60 9.75
CA GLY A 181 4.70 11.19 9.47
C GLY A 181 5.16 10.21 10.53
N CYS A 182 5.84 10.65 11.58
CA CYS A 182 6.44 9.79 12.60
C CYS A 182 5.43 8.82 13.25
N ILE A 183 4.20 9.29 13.54
CA ILE A 183 3.16 8.46 14.16
C ILE A 183 2.56 7.50 13.12
N ALA A 184 2.37 7.95 11.87
CA ALA A 184 1.90 7.08 10.79
C ALA A 184 2.83 5.88 10.57
N ALA A 185 4.15 6.12 10.48
CA ALA A 185 5.15 5.06 10.35
C ALA A 185 5.11 4.08 11.53
N ARG A 186 4.99 4.57 12.78
CA ARG A 186 4.87 3.70 13.95
C ARG A 186 3.58 2.88 13.98
N ILE A 187 2.47 3.43 13.50
CA ILE A 187 1.21 2.68 13.40
C ILE A 187 1.37 1.57 12.36
N ASP A 188 2.06 1.82 11.25
CA ASP A 188 2.35 0.82 10.24
C ASP A 188 3.26 -0.29 10.77
N ASP A 189 4.35 0.06 11.48
CA ASP A 189 5.22 -0.90 12.16
C ASP A 189 4.44 -1.83 13.09
N VAL A 190 3.51 -1.27 13.91
CA VAL A 190 2.67 -2.04 14.81
C VAL A 190 1.65 -2.90 14.07
N ALA A 191 1.02 -2.36 13.01
CA ALA A 191 0.03 -3.08 12.22
C ALA A 191 0.64 -4.25 11.45
N ASN A 192 1.93 -4.18 11.12
CA ASN A 192 2.68 -5.23 10.44
C ASN A 192 3.42 -6.18 11.39
N TYR A 193 3.49 -5.88 12.69
CA TYR A 193 4.29 -6.66 13.66
C TYR A 193 3.88 -8.15 13.74
N ILE A 194 2.59 -8.47 13.58
CA ILE A 194 2.11 -9.86 13.62
C ILE A 194 2.08 -10.48 12.22
N PRO A 195 1.56 -9.78 11.18
CA PRO A 195 1.40 -10.41 9.86
C PRO A 195 2.70 -10.47 9.03
N ALA A 196 3.76 -9.68 9.36
CA ALA A 196 5.02 -9.64 8.60
C ALA A 196 5.98 -10.81 8.87
#